data_80e005e5dfbabba6432683b9623531e0
#
_entry.id   80e005e5dfbabba6432683b9623531e0
#
_cell.length_a   1.000
_cell.length_b   1.000
_cell.length_c   1.000
_cell.angle_alpha   90.00
_cell.angle_beta   90.00
_cell.angle_gamma   90.00
#
_symmetry.space_group_name_H-M   'P 1'
#
loop_
_entity.id
_entity.type
_entity.pdbx_description
1 polymer ?
#
loop_
_entity_poly.entity_id
_entity_poly.type
_entity_poly.pdbx_seq_one_letter_code
_entity_poly.pdbx_strand_id
1 'polypeptide(L)'
;MRSQELLKEHPVNRKRAAEGKDPANSIWPWSPGYRPQMETLSDKFPQVRKGAVISAVDLINGIGYYAGLRRLTVEGATGLYDTNYENKVAAALDALKTDDFV
;
A
#
# COMPACT_ATOMS: atom_id res chain seq x y z
N MET A 1 -17.67 -11.67 18.31
CA MET A 1 -17.74 -10.57 17.29
C MET A 1 -18.24 -11.14 15.98
N ARG A 2 -19.09 -10.40 15.24
CA ARG A 2 -19.65 -10.88 13.95
C ARG A 2 -18.57 -11.23 12.91
N SER A 3 -17.41 -10.55 12.93
CA SER A 3 -16.29 -10.88 12.07
C SER A 3 -15.71 -12.27 12.32
N GLN A 4 -15.69 -12.73 13.56
CA GLN A 4 -15.20 -14.05 13.91
C GLN A 4 -16.09 -15.15 13.36
N GLU A 5 -17.41 -14.95 13.39
CA GLU A 5 -18.38 -15.88 12.81
C GLU A 5 -18.24 -16.00 11.30
N LEU A 6 -18.08 -14.85 10.61
CA LEU A 6 -17.90 -14.79 9.17
C LEU A 6 -16.58 -15.41 8.71
N LEU A 7 -15.51 -15.20 9.47
CA LEU A 7 -14.15 -15.64 9.08
C LEU A 7 -13.90 -17.11 9.41
N LYS A 8 -14.61 -17.69 10.40
CA LYS A 8 -14.35 -19.05 10.88
C LYS A 8 -14.37 -20.10 9.77
N GLU A 9 -15.33 -20.02 8.88
CA GLU A 9 -15.54 -21.01 7.81
C GLU A 9 -15.09 -20.50 6.42
N HIS A 10 -14.41 -19.36 6.39
CA HIS A 10 -13.96 -18.79 5.11
C HIS A 10 -12.96 -19.72 4.40
N PRO A 11 -13.09 -19.95 3.08
CA PRO A 11 -12.23 -20.89 2.34
C PRO A 11 -10.72 -20.64 2.50
N VAL A 12 -10.30 -19.37 2.57
CA VAL A 12 -8.90 -18.99 2.81
C VAL A 12 -8.43 -19.47 4.18
N ASN A 13 -9.26 -19.35 5.22
CA ASN A 13 -8.93 -19.82 6.56
C ASN A 13 -8.86 -21.34 6.65
N ARG A 14 -9.76 -22.03 5.97
CA ARG A 14 -9.70 -23.50 5.87
C ARG A 14 -8.41 -23.96 5.20
N LYS A 15 -8.01 -23.29 4.12
CA LYS A 15 -6.74 -23.59 3.45
C LYS A 15 -5.54 -23.32 4.36
N ARG A 16 -5.50 -22.18 5.05
CA ARG A 16 -4.45 -21.85 6.01
C ARG A 16 -4.34 -22.89 7.11
N ALA A 17 -5.48 -23.27 7.70
CA ALA A 17 -5.52 -24.31 8.75
C ALA A 17 -5.02 -25.68 8.23
N ALA A 18 -5.39 -26.07 7.03
CA ALA A 18 -4.89 -27.29 6.41
C ALA A 18 -3.38 -27.28 6.15
N GLU A 19 -2.79 -26.10 5.97
CA GLU A 19 -1.34 -25.87 5.83
C GLU A 19 -0.63 -25.67 7.17
N GLY A 20 -1.32 -25.83 8.31
CA GLY A 20 -0.76 -25.62 9.65
C GLY A 20 -0.48 -24.15 9.99
N LYS A 21 -1.08 -23.21 9.25
CA LYS A 21 -0.96 -21.77 9.46
C LYS A 21 -2.12 -21.23 10.27
N ASP A 22 -1.86 -20.22 11.10
CA ASP A 22 -2.90 -19.53 11.86
C ASP A 22 -3.93 -18.89 10.92
N PRO A 23 -5.24 -19.09 11.15
CA PRO A 23 -6.29 -18.43 10.40
C PRO A 23 -6.45 -16.96 10.83
N ALA A 24 -6.89 -16.11 9.92
CA ALA A 24 -7.34 -14.76 10.25
C ALA A 24 -8.73 -14.86 10.92
N ASN A 25 -8.78 -14.75 12.23
CA ASN A 25 -10.00 -15.07 13.01
C ASN A 25 -10.80 -13.83 13.46
N SER A 26 -10.27 -12.62 13.27
CA SER A 26 -10.94 -11.39 13.71
C SER A 26 -10.48 -10.19 12.89
N ILE A 27 -11.35 -9.18 12.81
CA ILE A 27 -11.01 -7.85 12.26
C ILE A 27 -10.97 -6.88 13.44
N TRP A 28 -9.92 -6.09 13.51
CA TRP A 28 -9.74 -5.05 14.52
C TRP A 28 -9.63 -3.68 13.84
N PRO A 29 -10.76 -3.00 13.56
CA PRO A 29 -10.74 -1.63 13.06
C PRO A 29 -10.20 -0.68 14.15
N TRP A 30 -9.24 0.14 13.79
CA TRP A 30 -8.65 1.11 14.71
C TRP A 30 -8.33 2.42 13.99
N SER A 31 -8.22 3.49 14.74
CA SER A 31 -7.87 4.82 14.25
C SER A 31 -8.74 5.29 13.06
N PRO A 32 -10.07 5.30 13.20
CA PRO A 32 -10.96 5.75 12.14
C PRO A 32 -10.75 7.24 11.86
N GLY A 33 -11.02 7.64 10.60
CA GLY A 33 -10.97 9.03 10.18
C GLY A 33 -11.90 9.29 9.01
N TYR A 34 -12.11 10.54 8.71
CA TYR A 34 -12.81 10.96 7.52
C TYR A 34 -11.84 11.08 6.34
N ARG A 35 -12.38 11.09 5.13
CA ARG A 35 -11.59 11.36 3.93
C ARG A 35 -10.87 12.71 4.08
N PRO A 36 -9.54 12.75 3.96
CA PRO A 36 -8.81 14.00 4.08
C PRO A 36 -9.14 14.94 2.92
N GLN A 37 -9.31 16.23 3.23
CA GLN A 37 -9.34 17.31 2.26
C GLN A 37 -7.94 17.91 2.22
N MET A 38 -7.12 17.42 1.30
CA MET A 38 -5.76 17.93 1.13
C MET A 38 -5.52 18.29 -0.33
N GLU A 39 -4.76 19.34 -0.52
CA GLU A 39 -4.27 19.73 -1.84
C GLU A 39 -3.32 18.68 -2.37
N THR A 40 -3.32 18.46 -3.67
CA THR A 40 -2.30 17.63 -4.30
C THR A 40 -0.94 18.34 -4.28
N LEU A 41 0.13 17.58 -4.44
CA LEU A 41 1.46 18.18 -4.51
C LEU A 41 1.61 19.14 -5.69
N SER A 42 0.98 18.83 -6.82
CA SER A 42 0.99 19.72 -7.98
C SER A 42 0.19 21.01 -7.76
N ASP A 43 -0.88 20.99 -6.97
CA ASP A 43 -1.61 22.20 -6.59
C ASP A 43 -0.77 23.11 -5.69
N LYS A 44 -0.07 22.52 -4.73
CA LYS A 44 0.76 23.23 -3.76
C LYS A 44 2.10 23.67 -4.33
N PHE A 45 2.67 22.87 -5.22
CA PHE A 45 3.97 23.10 -5.86
C PHE A 45 3.84 22.97 -7.38
N PRO A 46 3.47 24.04 -8.11
CA PRO A 46 3.21 23.98 -9.56
C PRO A 46 4.39 23.50 -10.42
N GLN A 47 5.60 23.57 -9.89
CA GLN A 47 6.80 23.04 -10.54
C GLN A 47 6.85 21.49 -10.52
N VAL A 48 6.10 20.85 -9.61
CA VAL A 48 5.99 19.41 -9.50
C VAL A 48 4.73 18.97 -10.25
N ARG A 49 4.88 18.59 -11.51
CA ARG A 49 3.74 18.21 -12.37
C ARG A 49 3.36 16.75 -12.22
N LYS A 50 4.38 15.90 -12.08
CA LYS A 50 4.21 14.46 -11.98
C LYS A 50 5.09 13.91 -10.87
N GLY A 51 4.53 13.10 -10.03
CA GLY A 51 5.27 12.40 -9.01
C GLY A 51 4.77 10.97 -8.83
N ALA A 52 5.64 10.10 -8.38
CA ALA A 52 5.30 8.72 -8.07
C ALA A 52 5.61 8.38 -6.62
N VAL A 53 4.99 7.32 -6.12
CA VAL A 53 5.27 6.75 -4.81
C VAL A 53 5.46 5.24 -4.93
N ILE A 54 6.49 4.74 -4.26
CA ILE A 54 6.78 3.31 -4.13
C ILE A 54 6.63 2.92 -2.67
N SER A 55 5.65 2.09 -2.37
CA SER A 55 5.48 1.53 -1.03
C SER A 55 4.72 0.21 -1.11
N ALA A 56 5.07 -0.72 -0.23
CA ALA A 56 4.26 -1.91 0.04
C ALA A 56 3.27 -1.71 1.19
N VAL A 57 3.27 -0.52 1.82
CA VAL A 57 2.42 -0.19 2.96
C VAL A 57 1.22 0.62 2.48
N ASP A 58 0.01 0.12 2.75
CA ASP A 58 -1.23 0.73 2.29
C ASP A 58 -1.43 2.16 2.80
N LEU A 59 -1.00 2.45 4.02
CA LEU A 59 -1.04 3.80 4.58
C LEU A 59 -0.27 4.81 3.71
N ILE A 60 0.96 4.46 3.33
CA ILE A 60 1.81 5.33 2.50
C ILE A 60 1.22 5.45 1.08
N ASN A 61 0.73 4.34 0.52
CA ASN A 61 0.02 4.36 -0.76
C ASN A 61 -1.23 5.24 -0.72
N GLY A 62 -1.96 5.23 0.40
CA GLY A 62 -3.13 6.08 0.61
C GLY A 62 -2.77 7.57 0.67
N ILE A 63 -1.72 7.93 1.40
CA ILE A 63 -1.19 9.30 1.45
C ILE A 63 -0.76 9.74 0.06
N GLY A 64 0.00 8.91 -0.66
CA GLY A 64 0.44 9.19 -2.01
C GLY A 64 -0.75 9.43 -2.97
N TYR A 65 -1.79 8.61 -2.87
CA TYR A 65 -3.00 8.79 -3.66
C TYR A 65 -3.68 10.15 -3.43
N TYR A 66 -3.86 10.55 -2.16
CA TYR A 66 -4.45 11.86 -1.84
C TYR A 66 -3.54 13.03 -2.19
N ALA A 67 -2.23 12.82 -2.17
CA ALA A 67 -1.26 13.80 -2.64
C ALA A 67 -1.18 13.93 -4.18
N GLY A 68 -1.95 13.14 -4.91
CA GLY A 68 -1.97 13.14 -6.38
C GLY A 68 -0.82 12.38 -7.03
N LEU A 69 -0.15 11.50 -6.28
CA LEU A 69 0.99 10.71 -6.78
C LEU A 69 0.53 9.43 -7.49
N ARG A 70 1.26 9.06 -8.52
CA ARG A 70 1.12 7.78 -9.21
C ARG A 70 1.74 6.67 -8.35
N ARG A 71 0.95 5.67 -8.01
CA ARG A 71 1.44 4.51 -7.25
C ARG A 71 2.13 3.52 -8.18
N LEU A 72 3.34 3.13 -7.82
CA LEU A 72 4.11 2.11 -8.53
C LEU A 72 4.05 0.79 -7.75
N THR A 73 3.53 -0.24 -8.41
CA THR A 73 3.61 -1.61 -7.88
C THR A 73 4.94 -2.21 -8.29
N VAL A 74 5.71 -2.66 -7.31
CA VAL A 74 7.04 -3.23 -7.52
C VAL A 74 7.05 -4.68 -7.08
N GLU A 75 7.46 -5.58 -7.97
CA GLU A 75 7.56 -7.01 -7.67
C GLU A 75 8.56 -7.26 -6.54
N GLY A 76 8.16 -8.07 -5.57
CA GLY A 76 8.99 -8.37 -4.39
C GLY A 76 9.10 -7.22 -3.39
N ALA A 77 8.36 -6.10 -3.59
CA ALA A 77 8.26 -5.08 -2.56
C ALA A 77 7.35 -5.58 -1.44
N THR A 78 7.94 -5.79 -0.26
CA THR A 78 7.25 -6.11 0.99
C THR A 78 7.48 -4.99 1.99
N GLY A 79 6.76 -4.82 3.00
CA GLY A 79 7.05 -3.86 4.07
C GLY A 79 8.05 -4.40 5.10
N LEU A 80 8.77 -5.49 4.80
CA LEU A 80 9.62 -6.26 5.69
C LEU A 80 11.09 -6.18 5.27
N TYR A 81 11.97 -6.84 6.05
CA TYR A 81 13.41 -6.87 5.79
C TYR A 81 13.81 -7.56 4.49
N ASP A 82 12.99 -8.50 4.03
CA ASP A 82 13.17 -9.28 2.80
C ASP A 82 12.66 -8.56 1.54
N THR A 83 12.31 -7.29 1.66
CA THR A 83 11.86 -6.49 0.51
C THR A 83 12.93 -6.44 -0.58
N ASN A 84 12.51 -6.50 -1.82
CA ASN A 84 13.42 -6.38 -2.95
C ASN A 84 13.83 -4.92 -3.17
N TYR A 85 14.95 -4.52 -2.59
CA TYR A 85 15.50 -3.16 -2.70
C TYR A 85 15.91 -2.81 -4.13
N GLU A 86 16.49 -3.77 -4.85
CA GLU A 86 16.96 -3.56 -6.23
C GLU A 86 15.80 -3.22 -7.16
N ASN A 87 14.71 -3.96 -7.09
CA ASN A 87 13.51 -3.69 -7.86
C ASN A 87 12.89 -2.33 -7.50
N LYS A 88 12.93 -1.93 -6.24
CA LYS A 88 12.46 -0.60 -5.81
C LYS A 88 13.30 0.51 -6.41
N VAL A 89 14.63 0.37 -6.38
CA VAL A 89 15.56 1.34 -6.98
C VAL A 89 15.37 1.39 -8.49
N ALA A 90 15.29 0.25 -9.16
CA ALA A 90 15.06 0.19 -10.61
C ALA A 90 13.73 0.88 -10.99
N ALA A 91 12.65 0.63 -10.26
CA ALA A 91 11.37 1.28 -10.50
C ALA A 91 11.41 2.80 -10.26
N ALA A 92 12.15 3.25 -9.24
CA ALA A 92 12.35 4.68 -8.98
C ALA A 92 13.12 5.35 -10.11
N LEU A 93 14.22 4.76 -10.54
CA LEU A 93 15.03 5.28 -11.66
C LEU A 93 14.25 5.30 -12.98
N ASP A 94 13.40 4.30 -13.22
CA ASP A 94 12.54 4.28 -14.40
C ASP A 94 11.48 5.38 -14.34
N ALA A 95 10.86 5.56 -13.20
CA ALA A 95 9.84 6.60 -12.98
C ALA A 95 10.44 8.01 -13.19
N LEU A 96 11.65 8.28 -12.70
CA LEU A 96 12.34 9.56 -12.87
C LEU A 96 12.65 9.95 -14.31
N LYS A 97 12.47 9.05 -15.28
CA LYS A 97 12.53 9.40 -16.70
C LYS A 97 11.34 10.23 -17.17
N THR A 98 10.24 10.18 -16.46
CA THR A 98 8.96 10.81 -16.84
C THR A 98 8.29 11.59 -15.70
N ASP A 99 8.67 11.33 -14.47
CA ASP A 99 8.16 11.99 -13.28
C ASP A 99 9.23 12.95 -12.71
N ASP A 100 8.77 14.03 -12.10
CA ASP A 100 9.67 15.06 -11.54
C ASP A 100 10.30 14.59 -10.22
N PHE A 101 9.65 13.61 -9.53
CA PHE A 101 10.17 12.98 -8.32
C PHE A 101 9.53 11.62 -8.03
N VAL A 102 10.17 10.84 -7.17
CA VAL A 102 9.68 9.58 -6.62
C VAL A 102 9.94 9.53 -5.12
#